data_efaf4dd35456ab64781aeab24ebb9f82
#
_entry.id   efaf4dd35456ab64781aeab24ebb9f82
#
_cell.length_a   1.000
_cell.length_b   1.000
_cell.length_c   1.000
_cell.angle_alpha   90.00
_cell.angle_beta   90.00
_cell.angle_gamma   90.00
#
_symmetry.space_group_name_H-M   'P 1'
#
loop_
_entity.id
_entity.type
_entity.pdbx_description
1 polymer ?
#
loop_
_entity_poly.entity_id
_entity_poly.type
_entity_poly.pdbx_seq_one_letter_code
_entity_poly.pdbx_strand_id
1 'polypeptide(L)'
;KINPELNYIKKSPYNKKNLFKIDKKIDVIIFLPDFSDAPHIYGKGVFNDFSEWIQETVEFLKSNNLSIAIKEHPNNWIYSSKVFKNKLKNKYKALTWLSKDISNLAIFNKKPIFGISPHGTVLHELAYHNIIPVASGPNPYMSYNFVFTPKSKKEYFVLITKAIQNKLNFKKNHKEKIAECYYMYFLHNGDYIK
;
A
#
# COMPACT_ATOMS: atom_id res chain seq x y z
N LYS A 1 16.03 23.42 -18.81
CA LYS A 1 15.34 23.72 -17.53
C LYS A 1 14.57 22.44 -17.17
N ILE A 2 14.99 21.78 -16.07
CA ILE A 2 14.33 20.56 -15.58
C ILE A 2 12.98 21.01 -15.02
N ASN A 3 11.89 20.38 -15.50
CA ASN A 3 10.53 20.65 -15.05
C ASN A 3 10.47 20.53 -13.50
N PRO A 4 10.01 21.57 -12.77
CA PRO A 4 9.92 21.54 -11.30
C PRO A 4 9.08 20.37 -10.78
N GLU A 5 8.13 19.86 -11.54
CA GLU A 5 7.31 18.70 -11.20
C GLU A 5 8.12 17.40 -11.14
N LEU A 6 9.25 17.31 -11.84
CA LEU A 6 10.14 16.15 -11.77
C LEU A 6 11.04 16.11 -10.50
N ASN A 7 11.13 17.20 -9.74
CA ASN A 7 11.79 17.19 -8.43
C ASN A 7 11.06 16.32 -7.39
N TYR A 8 9.82 16.02 -7.63
CA TYR A 8 8.98 15.11 -6.88
C TYR A 8 9.46 13.64 -6.97
N ILE A 9 9.98 13.23 -8.12
CA ILE A 9 10.50 11.86 -8.37
C ILE A 9 11.87 11.64 -7.72
N LYS A 10 12.62 12.70 -7.41
CA LYS A 10 13.99 12.59 -6.86
C LYS A 10 14.07 12.14 -5.40
N LYS A 11 12.99 12.15 -4.65
CA LYS A 11 12.94 11.57 -3.30
C LYS A 11 12.46 10.12 -3.35
N SER A 12 13.25 9.27 -4.00
CA SER A 12 12.98 7.84 -4.02
C SER A 12 12.81 7.32 -2.59
N PRO A 13 11.70 6.61 -2.28
CA PRO A 13 11.54 5.92 -1.00
C PRO A 13 12.60 4.82 -0.78
N TYR A 14 13.38 4.52 -1.79
CA TYR A 14 14.50 3.56 -1.78
C TYR A 14 15.86 4.18 -1.46
N ASN A 15 15.92 5.44 -1.03
CA ASN A 15 17.21 6.05 -0.67
C ASN A 15 17.81 5.28 0.51
N LYS A 16 18.96 4.60 0.26
CA LYS A 16 19.70 3.79 1.24
C LYS A 16 20.06 4.54 2.54
N LYS A 17 20.09 5.87 2.50
CA LYS A 17 20.39 6.72 3.67
C LYS A 17 19.26 6.72 4.72
N ASN A 18 18.05 6.26 4.38
CA ASN A 18 16.89 6.27 5.27
C ASN A 18 16.50 4.86 5.74
N LEU A 19 17.46 3.96 5.88
CA LEU A 19 17.28 2.66 6.53
C LEU A 19 17.22 2.86 8.06
N PHE A 20 16.11 3.43 8.54
CA PHE A 20 15.85 3.45 9.97
C PHE A 20 15.67 2.01 10.48
N LYS A 21 16.32 1.72 11.60
CA LYS A 21 16.13 0.43 12.26
C LYS A 21 14.71 0.38 12.84
N ILE A 22 13.93 -0.59 12.41
CA ILE A 22 12.61 -0.88 12.98
C ILE A 22 12.82 -2.03 13.96
N ASP A 23 12.74 -1.77 15.26
CA ASP A 23 12.99 -2.82 16.27
C ASP A 23 11.76 -3.69 16.55
N LYS A 24 10.58 -3.25 16.13
CA LYS A 24 9.32 -3.97 16.36
C LYS A 24 9.06 -5.02 15.27
N LYS A 25 8.45 -6.13 15.67
CA LYS A 25 7.83 -7.07 14.73
C LYS A 25 6.68 -6.39 13.99
N ILE A 26 6.50 -6.69 12.71
CA ILE A 26 5.38 -6.26 11.90
C ILE A 26 4.78 -7.50 11.25
N ASP A 27 3.55 -7.85 11.61
CA ASP A 27 2.80 -8.91 10.95
C ASP A 27 2.03 -8.35 9.74
N VAL A 28 1.47 -7.16 9.88
CA VAL A 28 0.71 -6.48 8.84
C VAL A 28 1.17 -5.03 8.70
N ILE A 29 1.37 -4.61 7.47
CA ILE A 29 1.65 -3.21 7.14
C ILE A 29 0.52 -2.60 6.33
N ILE A 30 0.00 -1.46 6.78
CA ILE A 30 -0.99 -0.65 6.07
C ILE A 30 -0.27 0.58 5.52
N PHE A 31 -0.31 0.75 4.20
CA PHE A 31 0.19 1.94 3.53
C PHE A 31 -0.98 2.89 3.27
N LEU A 32 -0.94 4.04 3.94
CA LEU A 32 -1.97 5.05 3.76
C LEU A 32 -1.89 5.66 2.35
N PRO A 33 -3.04 5.97 1.73
CA PRO A 33 -3.08 6.80 0.53
C PRO A 33 -2.82 8.26 0.88
N ASP A 34 -2.65 9.12 -0.11
CA ASP A 34 -2.94 10.54 0.09
C ASP A 34 -4.46 10.68 0.21
N PHE A 35 -4.94 11.19 1.34
CA PHE A 35 -6.39 11.34 1.57
C PHE A 35 -7.05 12.42 0.71
N SER A 36 -6.27 13.14 -0.10
CA SER A 36 -6.77 14.05 -1.13
C SER A 36 -6.97 13.38 -2.50
N ASP A 37 -6.49 12.15 -2.68
CA ASP A 37 -6.70 11.42 -3.92
C ASP A 37 -8.16 10.96 -4.06
N ALA A 38 -8.57 10.70 -5.30
CA ALA A 38 -9.89 10.16 -5.60
C ALA A 38 -9.96 8.66 -5.25
N PRO A 39 -10.83 8.23 -4.31
CA PRO A 39 -10.88 6.82 -3.87
C PRO A 39 -11.38 5.86 -4.95
N HIS A 40 -12.01 6.36 -6.00
CA HIS A 40 -12.63 5.57 -7.07
C HIS A 40 -11.98 5.77 -8.45
N ILE A 41 -10.73 6.23 -8.49
CA ILE A 41 -10.02 6.56 -9.74
C ILE A 41 -9.89 5.35 -10.69
N TYR A 42 -9.83 4.13 -10.17
CA TYR A 42 -9.73 2.89 -10.95
C TYR A 42 -11.05 2.13 -11.06
N GLY A 43 -12.18 2.77 -10.73
CA GLY A 43 -13.50 2.18 -10.72
C GLY A 43 -14.17 2.25 -9.34
N LYS A 44 -15.42 1.76 -9.25
CA LYS A 44 -16.17 1.77 -7.99
C LYS A 44 -15.44 0.93 -6.94
N GLY A 45 -14.89 1.60 -5.92
CA GLY A 45 -14.27 0.95 -4.76
C GLY A 45 -15.27 0.17 -3.91
N VAL A 46 -14.77 -0.72 -3.06
CA VAL A 46 -15.62 -1.51 -2.13
C VAL A 46 -15.95 -0.74 -0.86
N PHE A 47 -15.26 0.34 -0.59
CA PHE A 47 -15.53 1.31 0.47
C PHE A 47 -15.96 2.65 -0.14
N ASN A 48 -16.72 3.45 0.60
CA ASN A 48 -17.18 4.76 0.11
C ASN A 48 -16.02 5.76 0.00
N ASP A 49 -15.09 5.71 0.96
CA ASP A 49 -13.90 6.56 1.00
C ASP A 49 -12.74 5.91 1.77
N PHE A 50 -11.59 6.58 1.79
CA PHE A 50 -10.41 6.11 2.51
C PHE A 50 -10.57 6.14 4.02
N SER A 51 -11.46 6.99 4.56
CA SER A 51 -11.71 7.07 6.00
C SER A 51 -12.45 5.83 6.50
N GLU A 52 -13.49 5.43 5.78
CA GLU A 52 -14.22 4.19 6.04
C GLU A 52 -13.28 2.98 5.93
N TRP A 53 -12.55 2.90 4.82
CA TRP A 53 -11.62 1.82 4.58
C TRP A 53 -10.62 1.63 5.71
N ILE A 54 -9.90 2.69 6.11
CA ILE A 54 -8.84 2.53 7.11
C ILE A 54 -9.39 2.18 8.49
N GLN A 55 -10.53 2.77 8.87
CA GLN A 55 -11.12 2.53 10.17
C GLN A 55 -11.64 1.09 10.28
N GLU A 56 -12.41 0.62 9.31
CA GLU A 56 -12.91 -0.76 9.30
C GLU A 56 -11.76 -1.77 9.21
N THR A 57 -10.72 -1.49 8.41
CA THR A 57 -9.54 -2.35 8.30
C THR A 57 -8.81 -2.48 9.64
N VAL A 58 -8.54 -1.37 10.31
CA VAL A 58 -7.82 -1.37 11.59
C VAL A 58 -8.62 -2.10 12.67
N GLU A 59 -9.93 -1.82 12.79
CA GLU A 59 -10.76 -2.49 13.80
C GLU A 59 -10.83 -4.01 13.54
N PHE A 60 -10.95 -4.43 12.28
CA PHE A 60 -10.90 -5.84 11.94
C PHE A 60 -9.56 -6.51 12.29
N LEU A 61 -8.45 -5.86 11.99
CA LEU A 61 -7.12 -6.40 12.28
C LEU A 61 -6.81 -6.47 13.77
N LYS A 62 -7.30 -5.52 14.58
CA LYS A 62 -7.12 -5.51 16.05
C LYS A 62 -7.73 -6.73 16.71
N SER A 63 -8.84 -7.25 16.19
CA SER A 63 -9.48 -8.46 16.74
C SER A 63 -8.67 -9.74 16.50
N ASN A 64 -7.59 -9.70 15.70
CA ASN A 64 -6.81 -10.87 15.30
C ASN A 64 -5.43 -10.97 15.99
N ASN A 65 -5.15 -10.19 17.04
CA ASN A 65 -3.90 -10.21 17.82
C ASN A 65 -2.62 -10.10 16.98
N LEU A 66 -2.62 -9.21 15.95
CA LEU A 66 -1.51 -8.99 15.03
C LEU A 66 -0.72 -7.74 15.40
N SER A 67 0.59 -7.76 15.14
CA SER A 67 1.45 -6.58 15.20
C SER A 67 1.23 -5.72 13.95
N ILE A 68 0.37 -4.69 14.09
CA ILE A 68 -0.04 -3.81 13.00
C ILE A 68 0.88 -2.59 12.95
N ALA A 69 1.43 -2.29 11.77
CA ALA A 69 2.08 -1.03 11.49
C ALA A 69 1.31 -0.25 10.43
N ILE A 70 1.29 1.07 10.56
CA ILE A 70 0.69 1.99 9.60
C ILE A 70 1.80 2.92 9.08
N LYS A 71 2.01 2.95 7.77
CA LYS A 71 2.96 3.85 7.14
C LYS A 71 2.27 5.05 6.53
N GLU A 72 2.77 6.23 6.86
CA GLU A 72 2.30 7.48 6.28
C GLU A 72 2.66 7.57 4.78
N HIS A 73 1.74 8.17 3.99
CA HIS A 73 2.03 8.48 2.60
C HIS A 73 3.14 9.54 2.49
N PRO A 74 4.05 9.44 1.51
CA PRO A 74 5.14 10.42 1.34
C PRO A 74 4.61 11.83 1.04
N ASN A 75 3.48 11.93 0.35
CA ASN A 75 2.83 13.20 0.05
C ASN A 75 1.82 13.53 1.14
N ASN A 76 1.83 14.75 1.62
CA ASN A 76 0.91 15.29 2.62
C ASN A 76 0.78 16.80 2.40
N TRP A 77 0.36 17.19 1.21
CA TRP A 77 0.40 18.58 0.77
C TRP A 77 -0.81 19.34 1.27
N ILE A 78 -1.97 18.69 1.25
CA ILE A 78 -3.25 19.33 1.56
C ILE A 78 -3.49 19.33 3.07
N TYR A 79 -3.92 20.46 3.58
CA TYR A 79 -4.16 20.68 5.01
C TYR A 79 -5.20 19.69 5.58
N SER A 80 -6.29 19.46 4.87
CA SER A 80 -7.34 18.51 5.28
C SER A 80 -6.82 17.10 5.47
N SER A 81 -5.95 16.62 4.55
CA SER A 81 -5.29 15.31 4.66
C SER A 81 -4.43 15.21 5.93
N LYS A 82 -3.70 16.28 6.27
CA LYS A 82 -2.90 16.33 7.51
C LYS A 82 -3.78 16.25 8.76
N VAL A 83 -4.87 17.01 8.78
CA VAL A 83 -5.83 17.02 9.92
C VAL A 83 -6.44 15.65 10.11
N PHE A 84 -6.92 15.01 9.02
CA PHE A 84 -7.50 13.68 9.09
C PHE A 84 -6.47 12.64 9.58
N LYS A 85 -5.27 12.65 9.02
CA LYS A 85 -4.18 11.76 9.45
C LYS A 85 -3.86 11.92 10.94
N ASN A 86 -3.80 13.14 11.44
CA ASN A 86 -3.53 13.38 12.86
C ASN A 86 -4.67 12.86 13.76
N LYS A 87 -5.94 13.03 13.35
CA LYS A 87 -7.09 12.44 14.06
C LYS A 87 -6.98 10.92 14.09
N LEU A 88 -6.64 10.30 12.96
CA LEU A 88 -6.45 8.84 12.84
C LEU A 88 -5.30 8.36 13.74
N LYS A 89 -4.18 9.08 13.74
CA LYS A 89 -3.02 8.75 14.59
C LYS A 89 -3.34 8.85 16.08
N ASN A 90 -4.11 9.84 16.48
CA ASN A 90 -4.58 9.98 17.86
C ASN A 90 -5.54 8.85 18.26
N LYS A 91 -6.49 8.49 17.36
CA LYS A 91 -7.44 7.39 17.59
C LYS A 91 -6.72 6.06 17.77
N TYR A 92 -5.68 5.79 16.99
CA TYR A 92 -4.93 4.54 16.96
C TYR A 92 -3.49 4.69 17.48
N LYS A 93 -3.28 5.52 18.51
CA LYS A 93 -1.94 5.80 19.07
C LYS A 93 -1.19 4.58 19.58
N ALA A 94 -1.89 3.51 19.94
CA ALA A 94 -1.30 2.25 20.41
C ALA A 94 -0.65 1.42 19.28
N LEU A 95 -0.99 1.68 18.01
CA LEU A 95 -0.39 1.01 16.87
C LEU A 95 1.00 1.56 16.55
N THR A 96 1.77 0.79 15.78
CA THR A 96 3.08 1.24 15.31
C THR A 96 2.91 2.18 14.11
N TRP A 97 3.25 3.45 14.30
CA TRP A 97 3.23 4.44 13.22
C TRP A 97 4.62 4.64 12.64
N LEU A 98 4.73 4.47 11.34
CA LEU A 98 5.97 4.63 10.58
C LEU A 98 5.90 5.94 9.79
N SER A 99 6.93 6.78 9.96
CA SER A 99 7.08 8.03 9.23
C SER A 99 7.15 7.78 7.72
N LYS A 100 6.69 8.76 6.95
CA LYS A 100 6.82 8.80 5.49
C LYS A 100 8.27 8.61 5.01
N ASP A 101 9.25 9.03 5.81
CA ASP A 101 10.67 9.01 5.46
C ASP A 101 11.34 7.64 5.66
N ILE A 102 10.65 6.69 6.28
CA ILE A 102 11.14 5.31 6.41
C ILE A 102 11.07 4.62 5.05
N SER A 103 12.18 4.04 4.62
CA SER A 103 12.23 3.27 3.38
C SER A 103 11.28 2.07 3.40
N ASN A 104 10.56 1.82 2.30
CA ASN A 104 9.75 0.62 2.15
C ASN A 104 10.62 -0.65 2.28
N LEU A 105 11.85 -0.61 1.79
CA LEU A 105 12.79 -1.73 1.93
C LEU A 105 13.08 -2.09 3.39
N ALA A 106 13.20 -1.09 4.29
CA ALA A 106 13.38 -1.35 5.73
C ALA A 106 12.17 -2.08 6.34
N ILE A 107 10.96 -1.78 5.85
CA ILE A 107 9.72 -2.45 6.26
C ILE A 107 9.69 -3.87 5.68
N PHE A 108 10.01 -4.05 4.41
CA PHE A 108 9.99 -5.36 3.73
C PHE A 108 11.01 -6.34 4.34
N ASN A 109 12.14 -5.83 4.83
CA ASN A 109 13.14 -6.63 5.56
C ASN A 109 12.60 -7.20 6.89
N LYS A 110 11.49 -6.65 7.42
CA LYS A 110 10.76 -7.24 8.56
C LYS A 110 9.89 -8.42 8.18
N LYS A 111 9.74 -8.69 6.88
CA LYS A 111 8.97 -9.80 6.32
C LYS A 111 7.54 -9.85 6.87
N PRO A 112 6.75 -8.77 6.74
CA PRO A 112 5.35 -8.82 7.12
C PRO A 112 4.64 -9.94 6.35
N ILE A 113 3.61 -10.53 6.93
CA ILE A 113 2.82 -11.59 6.31
C ILE A 113 2.12 -11.03 5.05
N PHE A 114 1.54 -9.84 5.18
CA PHE A 114 0.91 -9.14 4.07
C PHE A 114 0.95 -7.62 4.26
N GLY A 115 0.76 -6.91 3.15
CA GLY A 115 0.61 -5.47 3.13
C GLY A 115 -0.67 -5.04 2.47
N ILE A 116 -1.25 -3.94 2.93
CA ILE A 116 -2.53 -3.40 2.47
C ILE A 116 -2.33 -1.98 1.97
N SER A 117 -2.90 -1.67 0.80
CA SER A 117 -3.03 -0.30 0.29
C SER A 117 -4.27 -0.22 -0.60
N PRO A 118 -4.94 0.94 -0.75
CA PRO A 118 -6.06 1.05 -1.66
C PRO A 118 -5.68 0.70 -3.11
N HIS A 119 -4.74 1.42 -3.68
CA HIS A 119 -4.32 1.28 -5.09
C HIS A 119 -2.88 1.77 -5.36
N GLY A 120 -2.10 2.00 -4.32
CA GLY A 120 -0.74 2.58 -4.45
C GLY A 120 0.27 1.66 -5.15
N THR A 121 1.32 2.27 -5.71
CA THR A 121 2.46 1.55 -6.33
C THR A 121 3.13 0.57 -5.37
N VAL A 122 2.99 0.78 -4.08
CA VAL A 122 3.50 -0.12 -3.03
C VAL A 122 2.94 -1.55 -3.14
N LEU A 123 1.75 -1.76 -3.74
CA LEU A 123 1.21 -3.11 -3.99
C LEU A 123 2.12 -3.90 -4.94
N HIS A 124 2.67 -3.24 -5.95
CA HIS A 124 3.65 -3.82 -6.87
C HIS A 124 4.97 -4.14 -6.13
N GLU A 125 5.43 -3.22 -5.28
CA GLU A 125 6.64 -3.40 -4.48
C GLU A 125 6.52 -4.58 -3.50
N LEU A 126 5.38 -4.69 -2.81
CA LEU A 126 5.08 -5.81 -1.91
C LEU A 126 5.18 -7.15 -2.65
N ALA A 127 4.53 -7.24 -3.82
CA ALA A 127 4.57 -8.44 -4.65
C ALA A 127 6.01 -8.81 -5.07
N TYR A 128 6.80 -7.81 -5.48
CA TYR A 128 8.21 -8.00 -5.86
C TYR A 128 9.05 -8.57 -4.71
N HIS A 129 8.76 -8.14 -3.47
CA HIS A 129 9.43 -8.63 -2.25
C HIS A 129 8.81 -9.89 -1.65
N ASN A 130 7.91 -10.57 -2.38
CA ASN A 130 7.20 -11.78 -1.92
C ASN A 130 6.37 -11.57 -0.64
N ILE A 131 5.85 -10.37 -0.44
CA ILE A 131 4.89 -10.03 0.60
C ILE A 131 3.52 -9.98 -0.05
N ILE A 132 2.52 -10.63 0.53
CA ILE A 132 1.16 -10.70 -0.02
C ILE A 132 0.56 -9.29 -0.12
N PRO A 133 0.27 -8.77 -1.33
CA PRO A 133 -0.36 -7.47 -1.49
C PRO A 133 -1.88 -7.60 -1.53
N VAL A 134 -2.59 -6.88 -0.67
CA VAL A 134 -4.05 -6.81 -0.64
C VAL A 134 -4.49 -5.39 -0.96
N ALA A 135 -5.23 -5.22 -2.04
CA ALA A 135 -5.87 -3.94 -2.37
C ALA A 135 -7.22 -3.81 -1.66
N SER A 136 -7.73 -2.58 -1.49
CA SER A 136 -9.07 -2.36 -0.95
C SER A 136 -10.14 -2.20 -2.04
N GLY A 137 -9.81 -2.46 -3.29
CA GLY A 137 -10.71 -2.32 -4.43
C GLY A 137 -9.96 -2.28 -5.75
N PRO A 138 -10.59 -1.81 -6.82
CA PRO A 138 -9.97 -1.67 -8.14
C PRO A 138 -8.64 -0.93 -8.08
N ASN A 139 -7.66 -1.42 -8.82
CA ASN A 139 -6.30 -0.90 -8.86
C ASN A 139 -5.67 -1.20 -10.23
N PRO A 140 -4.58 -0.52 -10.62
CA PRO A 140 -3.99 -0.67 -11.95
C PRO A 140 -3.36 -2.04 -12.22
N TYR A 141 -3.22 -2.89 -11.21
CA TYR A 141 -2.51 -4.18 -11.29
C TYR A 141 -3.43 -5.39 -11.48
N MET A 142 -4.76 -5.19 -11.56
CA MET A 142 -5.75 -6.29 -11.62
C MET A 142 -5.51 -7.26 -12.76
N SER A 143 -5.11 -6.78 -13.94
CA SER A 143 -4.85 -7.60 -15.13
C SER A 143 -3.67 -8.56 -14.96
N TYR A 144 -2.74 -8.27 -14.05
CA TYR A 144 -1.51 -9.03 -13.86
C TYR A 144 -1.62 -10.12 -12.80
N ASN A 145 -2.72 -10.14 -12.03
CA ASN A 145 -3.03 -11.18 -11.03
C ASN A 145 -1.96 -11.42 -9.93
N PHE A 146 -1.14 -10.41 -9.62
CA PHE A 146 -0.22 -10.48 -8.49
C PHE A 146 -0.69 -9.71 -7.26
N VAL A 147 -1.82 -9.00 -7.34
CA VAL A 147 -2.47 -8.27 -6.24
C VAL A 147 -3.84 -8.89 -5.96
N PHE A 148 -4.12 -9.19 -4.70
CA PHE A 148 -5.43 -9.65 -4.28
C PHE A 148 -6.40 -8.49 -4.21
N THR A 149 -7.37 -8.47 -5.13
CA THR A 149 -8.32 -7.38 -5.32
C THR A 149 -9.74 -7.87 -5.03
N PRO A 150 -10.41 -7.33 -3.99
CA PRO A 150 -11.78 -7.70 -3.64
C PRO A 150 -12.79 -7.01 -4.56
N LYS A 151 -13.96 -7.65 -4.73
CA LYS A 151 -15.12 -7.09 -5.43
C LYS A 151 -16.20 -6.57 -4.48
N SER A 152 -16.07 -6.84 -3.19
CA SER A 152 -16.98 -6.40 -2.14
C SER A 152 -16.29 -6.29 -0.79
N LYS A 153 -16.89 -5.56 0.18
CA LYS A 153 -16.38 -5.50 1.56
C LYS A 153 -16.26 -6.89 2.19
N LYS A 154 -17.26 -7.75 1.98
CA LYS A 154 -17.25 -9.13 2.47
C LYS A 154 -16.02 -9.88 1.94
N GLU A 155 -15.77 -9.79 0.64
CA GLU A 155 -14.60 -10.44 0.03
C GLU A 155 -13.30 -9.85 0.55
N TYR A 156 -13.23 -8.53 0.77
CA TYR A 156 -12.05 -7.87 1.34
C TYR A 156 -11.65 -8.49 2.69
N PHE A 157 -12.59 -8.62 3.61
CA PHE A 157 -12.31 -9.23 4.92
C PHE A 157 -12.03 -10.73 4.85
N VAL A 158 -12.65 -11.44 3.89
CA VAL A 158 -12.29 -12.84 3.61
C VAL A 158 -10.87 -12.96 3.09
N LEU A 159 -10.41 -12.07 2.20
CA LEU A 159 -9.03 -12.06 1.73
C LEU A 159 -8.04 -11.80 2.87
N ILE A 160 -8.32 -10.82 3.74
CA ILE A 160 -7.49 -10.55 4.92
C ILE A 160 -7.44 -11.78 5.82
N THR A 161 -8.58 -12.42 6.12
CA THR A 161 -8.63 -13.64 6.94
C THR A 161 -7.78 -14.75 6.33
N LYS A 162 -7.88 -14.97 5.02
CA LYS A 162 -7.07 -15.96 4.31
C LYS A 162 -5.57 -15.59 4.34
N ALA A 163 -5.22 -14.31 4.25
CA ALA A 163 -3.84 -13.85 4.38
C ALA A 163 -3.27 -14.17 5.77
N ILE A 164 -4.02 -13.85 6.83
CA ILE A 164 -3.65 -14.16 8.23
C ILE A 164 -3.43 -15.66 8.40
N GLN A 165 -4.28 -16.50 7.82
CA GLN A 165 -4.22 -17.95 7.92
C GLN A 165 -3.19 -18.58 6.95
N ASN A 166 -2.45 -17.79 6.21
CA ASN A 166 -1.55 -18.24 5.12
C ASN A 166 -2.22 -19.16 4.09
N LYS A 167 -3.51 -18.89 3.80
CA LYS A 167 -4.34 -19.67 2.85
C LYS A 167 -4.51 -18.98 1.49
N LEU A 168 -3.86 -17.82 1.28
CA LEU A 168 -3.83 -17.21 -0.05
C LEU A 168 -2.79 -17.92 -0.91
N ASN A 169 -3.21 -18.36 -2.09
CA ASN A 169 -2.28 -18.95 -3.07
C ASN A 169 -1.47 -17.84 -3.74
N PHE A 170 -0.54 -17.26 -3.01
CA PHE A 170 0.39 -16.27 -3.52
C PHE A 170 1.61 -16.99 -4.11
N LYS A 171 1.64 -17.09 -5.44
CA LYS A 171 2.77 -17.72 -6.14
C LYS A 171 3.98 -16.81 -6.03
N LYS A 172 5.08 -17.30 -5.48
CA LYS A 172 6.36 -16.56 -5.40
C LYS A 172 7.00 -16.23 -6.77
N ASN A 173 6.46 -16.75 -7.86
CA ASN A 173 6.99 -16.60 -9.22
C ASN A 173 6.23 -15.57 -10.08
N HIS A 174 5.77 -14.47 -9.47
CA HIS A 174 5.17 -13.38 -10.23
C HIS A 174 6.19 -12.40 -10.84
N LYS A 175 7.50 -12.68 -10.75
CA LYS A 175 8.54 -11.72 -11.16
C LYS A 175 8.40 -11.27 -12.62
N GLU A 176 8.06 -12.18 -13.53
CA GLU A 176 7.85 -11.83 -14.94
C GLU A 176 6.68 -10.88 -15.12
N LYS A 177 5.52 -11.18 -14.52
CA LYS A 177 4.34 -10.32 -14.58
C LYS A 177 4.54 -8.98 -13.88
N ILE A 178 5.30 -8.98 -12.79
CA ILE A 178 5.68 -7.77 -12.07
C ILE A 178 6.61 -6.92 -12.94
N ALA A 179 7.60 -7.53 -13.59
CA ALA A 179 8.51 -6.84 -14.51
C ALA A 179 7.77 -6.31 -15.75
N GLU A 180 6.88 -7.10 -16.34
CA GLU A 180 6.02 -6.68 -17.45
C GLU A 180 5.16 -5.47 -17.05
N CYS A 181 4.47 -5.55 -15.92
CA CYS A 181 3.68 -4.45 -15.39
C CYS A 181 4.52 -3.18 -15.19
N TYR A 182 5.70 -3.32 -14.59
CA TYR A 182 6.62 -2.21 -14.37
C TYR A 182 7.08 -1.59 -15.70
N TYR A 183 7.44 -2.43 -16.68
CA TYR A 183 7.83 -1.99 -18.00
C TYR A 183 6.71 -1.21 -18.68
N MET A 184 5.48 -1.77 -18.68
CA MET A 184 4.32 -1.14 -19.34
C MET A 184 3.92 0.19 -18.71
N TYR A 185 4.00 0.30 -17.38
CA TYR A 185 3.56 1.52 -16.68
C TYR A 185 4.62 2.61 -16.58
N PHE A 186 5.91 2.24 -16.53
CA PHE A 186 6.96 3.20 -16.18
C PHE A 186 8.06 3.35 -17.23
N LEU A 187 8.27 2.36 -18.08
CA LEU A 187 9.36 2.37 -19.05
C LEU A 187 8.89 2.38 -20.51
N HIS A 188 7.71 1.81 -20.78
CA HIS A 188 7.14 1.82 -22.11
C HIS A 188 6.64 3.21 -22.44
N ASN A 189 7.49 4.01 -23.08
CA ASN A 189 7.07 5.25 -23.73
C ASN A 189 6.31 4.84 -24.99
N GLY A 190 4.97 4.81 -24.88
CA GLY A 190 4.14 4.43 -26.01
C GLY A 190 4.38 5.34 -27.21
N ASP A 191 5.00 4.82 -28.26
CA ASP A 191 5.01 5.42 -29.60
C ASP A 191 3.61 5.47 -30.24
N TYR A 192 2.56 5.54 -29.43
CA TYR A 192 1.15 5.51 -29.86
C TYR A 192 0.55 6.89 -30.11
N ILE A 193 1.40 7.93 -30.19
CA ILE A 193 0.95 9.24 -30.66
C ILE A 193 1.77 9.57 -31.92
N LYS A 194 1.40 8.98 -33.03
CA LYS A 194 1.58 9.52 -34.37
C LYS A 194 0.22 9.66 -34.99
#